data_46ced641a8aaf862e4d0b581c9763dda
#
_entry.id   46ced641a8aaf862e4d0b581c9763dda
#
_cell.length_a   1.000
_cell.length_b   1.000
_cell.length_c   1.000
_cell.angle_alpha   90.00
_cell.angle_beta   90.00
_cell.angle_gamma   90.00
#
_symmetry.space_group_name_H-M   'P 1'
#
loop_
_entity.id
_entity.type
_entity.pdbx_description
1 polymer ?
#
loop_
_entity_poly.entity_id
_entity_poly.type
_entity_poly.pdbx_seq_one_letter_code
_entity_poly.pdbx_strand_id
1 'polypeptide(L)'
;MVMERLLGGINQLFEEAKPPHFLQMHTGDYDAKALDDFAAAHPEIESWFIEDMVGYDSSSLTWSRPSTGESGSLAASLIDNLFITQNKKFDHLLDGSGTAVEPGNGEIYVPVAYQDKFDLRVGDTLSVQTDTGSRDFTISGFVRDSQMASSLSSATRFVISPDDFAALGSAGGGSSEIIAEYRLTDASQAGALQTAYESNGSLPRNGQAVTFDMIRLINAFSDGLVAVALVFASLLLVVIALINLRFVIRGTMEDEVREIGVMRAIGLPARAITGLYLGKYSIMALLACVIGGLLGIFATNLLTTSI
;
A
#
# COMPACT_ATOMS: atom_id res chain seq x y z
N MET A 1 -2.16 12.15 -13.38
CA MET A 1 -2.20 10.75 -13.88
C MET A 1 -1.74 9.73 -12.84
N VAL A 2 -0.47 9.68 -12.38
CA VAL A 2 -0.04 8.71 -11.34
C VAL A 2 -0.79 8.94 -10.04
N MET A 3 -0.86 10.18 -9.56
CA MET A 3 -1.58 10.57 -8.34
C MET A 3 -3.08 10.25 -8.40
N GLU A 4 -3.74 10.49 -9.54
CA GLU A 4 -5.16 10.17 -9.74
C GLU A 4 -5.41 8.65 -9.72
N ARG A 5 -4.49 7.86 -10.27
CA ARG A 5 -4.59 6.39 -10.23
C ARG A 5 -4.35 5.82 -8.83
N LEU A 6 -3.37 6.36 -8.09
CA LEU A 6 -3.14 5.98 -6.69
C LEU A 6 -4.34 6.30 -5.81
N LEU A 7 -4.84 7.53 -5.85
CA LEU A 7 -6.03 7.94 -5.09
C LEU A 7 -7.29 7.19 -5.53
N GLY A 8 -7.43 6.92 -6.83
CA GLY A 8 -8.53 6.12 -7.37
C GLY A 8 -8.48 4.68 -6.89
N GLY A 9 -7.30 4.06 -6.88
CA GLY A 9 -7.09 2.69 -6.40
C GLY A 9 -7.39 2.53 -4.91
N ILE A 10 -7.01 3.51 -4.08
CA ILE A 10 -7.30 3.50 -2.63
C ILE A 10 -8.80 3.66 -2.38
N ASN A 11 -9.46 4.59 -3.06
CA ASN A 11 -10.91 4.76 -2.89
C ASN A 11 -11.66 3.50 -3.34
N GLN A 12 -11.24 2.88 -4.44
CA GLN A 12 -11.81 1.62 -4.90
C GLN A 12 -11.59 0.50 -3.87
N LEU A 13 -10.37 0.39 -3.32
CA LEU A 13 -10.07 -0.58 -2.27
C LEU A 13 -10.99 -0.39 -1.05
N PHE A 14 -11.22 0.84 -0.60
CA PHE A 14 -12.11 1.11 0.52
C PHE A 14 -13.59 0.83 0.21
N GLU A 15 -14.04 1.05 -1.03
CA GLU A 15 -15.40 0.72 -1.44
C GLU A 15 -15.65 -0.79 -1.50
N GLU A 16 -14.68 -1.55 -2.02
CA GLU A 16 -14.77 -3.01 -2.20
C GLU A 16 -14.51 -3.76 -0.89
N ALA A 17 -13.47 -3.37 -0.15
CA ALA A 17 -13.10 -4.01 1.12
C ALA A 17 -14.07 -3.70 2.27
N LYS A 18 -14.75 -2.54 2.23
CA LYS A 18 -15.67 -2.10 3.28
C LYS A 18 -15.02 -2.11 4.67
N PRO A 19 -13.93 -1.36 4.91
CA PRO A 19 -13.26 -1.36 6.21
C PRO A 19 -14.20 -0.91 7.34
N PRO A 20 -13.91 -1.27 8.60
CA PRO A 20 -14.65 -0.78 9.76
C PRO A 20 -14.54 0.74 9.89
N HIS A 21 -15.55 1.36 10.49
CA HIS A 21 -15.51 2.80 10.83
C HIS A 21 -14.80 3.06 12.17
N PHE A 22 -14.86 2.08 13.07
CA PHE A 22 -14.09 2.03 14.30
C PHE A 22 -13.63 0.60 14.56
N LEU A 23 -12.41 0.45 15.04
CA LEU A 23 -11.86 -0.82 15.48
C LEU A 23 -11.08 -0.66 16.78
N GLN A 24 -11.09 -1.71 17.61
CA GLN A 24 -10.31 -1.81 18.83
C GLN A 24 -9.57 -3.13 18.86
N MET A 25 -8.26 -3.08 18.93
CA MET A 25 -7.41 -4.27 19.12
C MET A 25 -7.31 -4.64 20.58
N HIS A 26 -7.20 -5.94 20.86
CA HIS A 26 -6.97 -6.45 22.21
C HIS A 26 -6.19 -7.77 22.14
N THR A 27 -5.29 -7.96 23.09
CA THR A 27 -4.52 -9.19 23.26
C THR A 27 -4.91 -9.85 24.57
N GLY A 28 -5.16 -11.15 24.53
CA GLY A 28 -5.54 -11.97 25.69
C GLY A 28 -7.05 -12.17 25.85
N ASP A 29 -7.45 -12.63 27.03
CA ASP A 29 -8.84 -12.98 27.32
C ASP A 29 -9.75 -11.76 27.31
N TYR A 30 -10.97 -11.91 26.81
CA TYR A 30 -11.99 -10.88 26.75
C TYR A 30 -13.39 -11.42 27.04
N ASP A 31 -14.30 -10.53 27.41
CA ASP A 31 -15.72 -10.84 27.60
C ASP A 31 -16.52 -10.54 26.33
N ALA A 32 -16.80 -11.57 25.56
CA ALA A 32 -17.59 -11.45 24.33
C ALA A 32 -19.01 -10.89 24.60
N LYS A 33 -19.60 -11.23 25.79
CA LYS A 33 -20.92 -10.70 26.14
C LYS A 33 -20.90 -9.19 26.38
N ALA A 34 -19.83 -8.65 26.93
CA ALA A 34 -19.70 -7.20 27.11
C ALA A 34 -19.66 -6.47 25.76
N LEU A 35 -19.04 -7.08 24.73
CA LEU A 35 -19.04 -6.54 23.36
C LEU A 35 -20.41 -6.63 22.70
N ASP A 36 -21.15 -7.75 22.89
CA ASP A 36 -22.53 -7.90 22.44
C ASP A 36 -23.45 -6.83 23.06
N ASP A 37 -23.37 -6.67 24.39
CA ASP A 37 -24.17 -5.71 25.14
C ASP A 37 -23.84 -4.26 24.71
N PHE A 38 -22.56 -3.97 24.44
CA PHE A 38 -22.15 -2.67 23.93
C PHE A 38 -22.73 -2.41 22.54
N ALA A 39 -22.62 -3.35 21.62
CA ALA A 39 -23.14 -3.19 20.27
C ALA A 39 -24.68 -3.02 20.31
N ALA A 40 -25.39 -3.76 21.15
CA ALA A 40 -26.83 -3.65 21.30
C ALA A 40 -27.29 -2.30 21.89
N ALA A 41 -26.45 -1.65 22.69
CA ALA A 41 -26.73 -0.34 23.28
C ALA A 41 -26.51 0.84 22.33
N HIS A 42 -25.87 0.63 21.17
CA HIS A 42 -25.49 1.67 20.21
C HIS A 42 -26.20 1.46 18.86
N PRO A 43 -27.39 2.00 18.64
CA PRO A 43 -28.19 1.80 17.45
C PRO A 43 -27.56 2.41 16.17
N GLU A 44 -26.54 3.25 16.31
CA GLU A 44 -25.72 3.76 15.20
C GLU A 44 -24.82 2.69 14.57
N ILE A 45 -24.61 1.56 15.26
CA ILE A 45 -23.85 0.43 14.72
C ILE A 45 -24.72 -0.34 13.72
N GLU A 46 -24.34 -0.28 12.45
CA GLU A 46 -24.99 -1.02 11.36
C GLU A 46 -24.64 -2.52 11.42
N SER A 47 -23.36 -2.81 11.62
CA SER A 47 -22.84 -4.18 11.76
C SER A 47 -21.53 -4.18 12.52
N TRP A 48 -21.25 -5.32 13.16
CA TRP A 48 -20.02 -5.51 13.90
C TRP A 48 -19.65 -6.99 13.96
N PHE A 49 -18.38 -7.28 14.26
CA PHE A 49 -17.89 -8.62 14.56
C PHE A 49 -16.56 -8.55 15.32
N ILE A 50 -16.14 -9.69 15.82
CA ILE A 50 -14.84 -9.88 16.43
C ILE A 50 -14.00 -10.68 15.42
N GLU A 51 -12.88 -10.10 14.96
CA GLU A 51 -11.88 -10.83 14.20
C GLU A 51 -10.91 -11.49 15.16
N ASP A 52 -10.93 -12.82 15.22
CA ASP A 52 -9.94 -13.59 15.95
C ASP A 52 -8.66 -13.69 15.13
N MET A 53 -7.52 -13.47 15.76
CA MET A 53 -6.22 -13.48 15.12
C MET A 53 -5.22 -14.33 15.91
N VAL A 54 -4.30 -14.97 15.19
CA VAL A 54 -3.13 -15.62 15.78
C VAL A 54 -1.88 -14.94 15.27
N GLY A 55 -1.15 -14.27 16.17
CA GLY A 55 0.08 -13.55 15.83
C GLY A 55 1.30 -14.46 15.93
N TYR A 56 2.20 -14.38 14.95
CA TYR A 56 3.49 -15.05 14.97
C TYR A 56 4.63 -14.08 14.70
N ASP A 57 5.71 -14.22 15.46
CA ASP A 57 6.94 -13.46 15.23
C ASP A 57 7.50 -13.75 13.82
N SER A 58 8.03 -12.73 13.16
CA SER A 58 8.62 -12.86 11.83
C SER A 58 9.76 -13.88 11.74
N SER A 59 10.47 -14.13 12.85
CA SER A 59 11.53 -15.15 12.94
C SER A 59 10.99 -16.58 12.90
N SER A 60 9.70 -16.78 13.22
CA SER A 60 9.02 -18.08 13.13
C SER A 60 8.51 -18.38 11.72
N LEU A 61 8.66 -17.45 10.78
CA LEU A 61 8.17 -17.57 9.41
C LEU A 61 9.32 -17.77 8.44
N THR A 62 9.29 -18.89 7.70
CA THR A 62 10.24 -19.20 6.64
C THR A 62 9.52 -19.54 5.35
N TRP A 63 10.18 -19.39 4.23
CA TRP A 63 9.60 -19.77 2.94
C TRP A 63 10.59 -20.63 2.13
N SER A 64 10.05 -21.45 1.26
CA SER A 64 10.82 -22.24 0.30
C SER A 64 10.12 -22.27 -1.05
N ARG A 65 10.93 -22.33 -2.11
CA ARG A 65 10.49 -22.40 -3.50
C ARG A 65 10.76 -23.79 -4.07
N PRO A 66 9.76 -24.66 -4.16
CA PRO A 66 9.96 -26.04 -4.62
C PRO A 66 10.55 -26.15 -6.03
N SER A 67 10.29 -25.17 -6.90
CA SER A 67 10.76 -25.16 -8.30
C SER A 67 12.27 -24.94 -8.46
N THR A 68 12.91 -24.19 -7.54
CA THR A 68 14.35 -23.83 -7.63
C THR A 68 15.16 -24.31 -6.44
N GLY A 69 14.51 -24.68 -5.33
CA GLY A 69 15.16 -25.02 -4.06
C GLY A 69 15.64 -23.80 -3.26
N GLU A 70 15.28 -22.58 -3.69
CA GLU A 70 15.53 -21.36 -2.93
C GLU A 70 14.71 -21.35 -1.65
N SER A 71 15.22 -20.71 -0.60
CA SER A 71 14.52 -20.55 0.67
C SER A 71 14.99 -19.31 1.39
N GLY A 72 14.16 -18.80 2.30
CA GLY A 72 14.47 -17.62 3.08
C GLY A 72 13.63 -17.53 4.35
N SER A 73 13.79 -16.43 5.07
CA SER A 73 13.06 -16.13 6.31
C SER A 73 12.45 -14.74 6.24
N LEU A 74 11.31 -14.57 6.94
CA LEU A 74 10.67 -13.28 7.10
C LEU A 74 11.24 -12.49 8.29
N ALA A 75 12.25 -13.01 8.99
CA ALA A 75 12.85 -12.39 10.19
C ALA A 75 13.35 -10.94 10.01
N ALA A 76 13.57 -10.49 8.78
CA ALA A 76 13.90 -9.09 8.49
C ALA A 76 12.69 -8.15 8.57
N SER A 77 11.48 -8.66 8.77
CA SER A 77 10.30 -7.83 9.03
C SER A 77 10.20 -7.48 10.50
N LEU A 78 9.88 -6.22 10.78
CA LEU A 78 9.58 -5.71 12.12
C LEU A 78 8.06 -5.58 12.34
N ILE A 79 7.28 -6.10 11.40
CA ILE A 79 5.80 -6.00 11.39
C ILE A 79 5.26 -7.29 12.03
N ASP A 80 4.27 -7.17 12.88
CA ASP A 80 3.56 -8.30 13.46
C ASP A 80 2.75 -9.04 12.39
N ASN A 81 2.86 -10.36 12.36
CA ASN A 81 2.20 -11.20 11.36
C ASN A 81 0.98 -11.87 12.00
N LEU A 82 -0.19 -11.44 11.59
CA LEU A 82 -1.47 -11.87 12.10
C LEU A 82 -2.15 -12.81 11.09
N PHE A 83 -2.45 -14.02 11.52
CA PHE A 83 -3.20 -14.99 10.71
C PHE A 83 -4.67 -14.85 11.05
N ILE A 84 -5.51 -14.76 10.02
CA ILE A 84 -6.95 -14.55 10.11
C ILE A 84 -7.70 -15.43 9.14
N THR A 85 -9.03 -15.46 9.29
CA THR A 85 -9.95 -16.00 8.28
C THR A 85 -10.67 -14.87 7.54
N GLN A 86 -11.07 -15.11 6.30
CA GLN A 86 -11.82 -14.10 5.54
C GLN A 86 -13.20 -13.87 6.13
N ASN A 87 -13.50 -12.63 6.52
CA ASN A 87 -14.84 -12.23 6.92
C ASN A 87 -15.78 -12.10 5.71
N LYS A 88 -17.05 -12.43 5.91
CA LYS A 88 -18.07 -12.37 4.86
C LYS A 88 -18.98 -11.14 4.93
N LYS A 89 -18.89 -10.34 6.00
CA LYS A 89 -19.78 -9.18 6.21
C LYS A 89 -19.19 -7.89 5.66
N PHE A 90 -18.00 -7.55 6.10
CA PHE A 90 -17.22 -6.36 5.75
C PHE A 90 -15.76 -6.59 6.11
N ASP A 91 -14.90 -5.64 5.90
CA ASP A 91 -13.45 -5.75 6.09
C ASP A 91 -12.86 -6.90 5.28
N HIS A 92 -13.14 -6.88 3.97
CA HIS A 92 -12.62 -7.91 3.08
C HIS A 92 -11.16 -7.67 2.72
N LEU A 93 -10.35 -8.73 2.82
CA LEU A 93 -9.04 -8.74 2.19
C LEU A 93 -9.20 -9.15 0.73
N LEU A 94 -8.69 -8.33 -0.17
CA LEU A 94 -8.94 -8.44 -1.61
C LEU A 94 -7.69 -8.88 -2.36
N ASP A 95 -7.87 -9.68 -3.40
CA ASP A 95 -6.81 -9.99 -4.35
C ASP A 95 -6.51 -8.81 -5.30
N GLY A 96 -5.60 -9.02 -6.25
CA GLY A 96 -5.25 -8.02 -7.26
C GLY A 96 -6.40 -7.61 -8.18
N SER A 97 -7.47 -8.40 -8.27
CA SER A 97 -8.67 -8.11 -9.07
C SER A 97 -9.76 -7.37 -8.29
N GLY A 98 -9.60 -7.15 -6.98
CA GLY A 98 -10.62 -6.58 -6.10
C GLY A 98 -11.63 -7.61 -5.58
N THR A 99 -11.31 -8.90 -5.67
CA THR A 99 -12.17 -9.98 -5.19
C THR A 99 -11.73 -10.44 -3.81
N ALA A 100 -12.69 -10.64 -2.89
CA ALA A 100 -12.41 -11.20 -1.57
C ALA A 100 -11.83 -12.61 -1.70
N VAL A 101 -10.71 -12.88 -1.01
CA VAL A 101 -10.02 -14.17 -1.10
C VAL A 101 -10.67 -15.22 -0.21
N GLU A 102 -10.74 -16.44 -0.68
CA GLU A 102 -11.22 -17.61 0.09
C GLU A 102 -10.22 -18.77 -0.07
N PRO A 103 -9.17 -18.86 0.79
CA PRO A 103 -8.18 -19.93 0.70
C PRO A 103 -8.79 -21.29 1.05
N GLY A 104 -8.38 -22.33 0.32
CA GLY A 104 -8.61 -23.73 0.68
C GLY A 104 -7.69 -24.20 1.80
N ASN A 105 -7.93 -25.43 2.30
CA ASN A 105 -7.08 -26.02 3.33
C ASN A 105 -5.63 -26.21 2.81
N GLY A 106 -4.65 -25.77 3.61
CA GLY A 106 -3.23 -25.76 3.22
C GLY A 106 -2.82 -24.63 2.28
N GLU A 107 -3.74 -23.71 1.97
CA GLU A 107 -3.46 -22.52 1.16
C GLU A 107 -3.37 -21.27 2.03
N ILE A 108 -2.57 -20.30 1.58
CA ILE A 108 -2.42 -19.01 2.24
C ILE A 108 -2.37 -17.88 1.22
N TYR A 109 -3.03 -16.78 1.56
CA TYR A 109 -2.83 -15.50 0.90
C TYR A 109 -1.97 -14.60 1.76
N VAL A 110 -0.91 -14.06 1.16
CA VAL A 110 0.14 -13.29 1.82
C VAL A 110 -0.04 -11.81 1.53
N PRO A 111 0.24 -10.90 2.49
CA PRO A 111 0.20 -9.46 2.22
C PRO A 111 1.04 -9.07 1.01
N VAL A 112 0.50 -8.26 0.10
CA VAL A 112 1.20 -7.84 -1.13
C VAL A 112 2.55 -7.17 -0.84
N ALA A 113 2.70 -6.47 0.28
CA ALA A 113 3.95 -5.85 0.70
C ALA A 113 5.10 -6.87 0.90
N TYR A 114 4.79 -8.14 1.15
CA TYR A 114 5.80 -9.19 1.32
C TYR A 114 6.21 -9.82 0.00
N GLN A 115 5.43 -9.67 -1.05
CA GLN A 115 5.76 -10.16 -2.38
C GLN A 115 7.11 -9.63 -2.84
N ASP A 116 7.28 -8.33 -2.88
CA ASP A 116 8.52 -7.71 -3.34
C ASP A 116 9.62 -7.75 -2.27
N LYS A 117 9.24 -7.55 -0.99
CA LYS A 117 10.21 -7.50 0.11
C LYS A 117 11.01 -8.80 0.27
N PHE A 118 10.38 -9.95 0.03
CA PHE A 118 10.96 -11.27 0.23
C PHE A 118 11.02 -12.10 -1.07
N ASP A 119 10.73 -11.50 -2.23
CA ASP A 119 10.63 -12.19 -3.55
C ASP A 119 9.72 -13.42 -3.49
N LEU A 120 8.56 -13.30 -2.80
CA LEU A 120 7.60 -14.41 -2.69
C LEU A 120 6.80 -14.55 -3.99
N ARG A 121 6.46 -15.80 -4.33
CA ARG A 121 5.69 -16.12 -5.55
C ARG A 121 4.58 -17.10 -5.25
N VAL A 122 3.55 -17.06 -6.05
CA VAL A 122 2.50 -18.09 -6.03
C VAL A 122 3.13 -19.45 -6.29
N GLY A 123 2.77 -20.43 -5.46
CA GLY A 123 3.35 -21.77 -5.47
C GLY A 123 4.56 -21.97 -4.55
N ASP A 124 5.10 -20.89 -3.92
CA ASP A 124 6.06 -21.03 -2.84
C ASP A 124 5.37 -21.61 -1.59
N THR A 125 6.14 -22.24 -0.73
CA THR A 125 5.67 -22.74 0.56
C THR A 125 6.05 -21.76 1.66
N LEU A 126 5.10 -21.31 2.45
CA LEU A 126 5.30 -20.56 3.70
C LEU A 126 5.18 -21.54 4.87
N SER A 127 6.21 -21.61 5.71
CA SER A 127 6.25 -22.47 6.89
C SER A 127 6.19 -21.63 8.15
N VAL A 128 5.24 -21.96 9.04
CA VAL A 128 5.05 -21.34 10.34
C VAL A 128 5.57 -22.30 11.41
N GLN A 129 6.60 -21.88 12.15
CA GLN A 129 7.12 -22.65 13.27
C GLN A 129 6.24 -22.48 14.49
N THR A 130 5.69 -23.57 14.99
CA THR A 130 4.81 -23.65 16.18
C THR A 130 5.45 -24.48 17.27
N ASP A 131 4.83 -24.51 18.47
CA ASP A 131 5.33 -25.36 19.58
C ASP A 131 5.21 -26.85 19.27
N THR A 132 4.30 -27.25 18.39
CA THR A 132 4.09 -28.67 18.01
C THR A 132 4.80 -29.06 16.72
N GLY A 133 5.56 -28.17 16.09
CA GLY A 133 6.31 -28.41 14.85
C GLY A 133 6.01 -27.36 13.78
N SER A 134 6.45 -27.60 12.55
CA SER A 134 6.19 -26.68 11.42
C SER A 134 4.83 -26.96 10.78
N ARG A 135 4.13 -25.89 10.40
CA ARG A 135 2.95 -25.94 9.53
C ARG A 135 3.26 -25.25 8.22
N ASP A 136 3.02 -25.96 7.14
CA ASP A 136 3.34 -25.51 5.80
C ASP A 136 2.08 -25.14 5.03
N PHE A 137 2.13 -24.00 4.35
CA PHE A 137 1.07 -23.48 3.51
C PHE A 137 1.60 -23.18 2.10
N THR A 138 0.82 -23.49 1.07
CA THR A 138 1.12 -23.08 -0.30
C THR A 138 0.61 -21.65 -0.52
N ILE A 139 1.47 -20.77 -0.99
CA ILE A 139 1.07 -19.40 -1.35
C ILE A 139 0.19 -19.46 -2.59
N SER A 140 -1.12 -19.20 -2.44
CA SER A 140 -2.10 -19.19 -3.52
C SER A 140 -2.28 -17.81 -4.14
N GLY A 141 -1.87 -16.76 -3.44
CA GLY A 141 -1.95 -15.38 -3.95
C GLY A 141 -1.52 -14.35 -2.93
N PHE A 142 -1.74 -13.09 -3.31
CA PHE A 142 -1.42 -11.94 -2.47
C PHE A 142 -2.67 -11.13 -2.19
N VAL A 143 -2.74 -10.55 -0.97
CA VAL A 143 -3.88 -9.73 -0.55
C VAL A 143 -3.51 -8.28 -0.32
N ARG A 144 -4.47 -7.43 -0.62
CA ARG A 144 -4.51 -6.01 -0.24
C ARG A 144 -5.46 -5.85 0.94
N ASP A 145 -4.96 -5.21 1.98
CA ASP A 145 -5.66 -4.96 3.23
C ASP A 145 -5.96 -3.46 3.34
N SER A 146 -7.22 -3.10 3.45
CA SER A 146 -7.62 -1.68 3.56
C SER A 146 -7.26 -1.05 4.91
N GLN A 147 -7.09 -1.86 5.97
CA GLN A 147 -6.74 -1.39 7.30
C GLN A 147 -5.21 -1.31 7.52
N MET A 148 -4.49 -2.37 7.14
CA MET A 148 -3.09 -2.60 7.50
C MET A 148 -2.14 -2.53 6.31
N ALA A 149 -2.58 -2.03 5.14
CA ALA A 149 -1.75 -1.91 3.94
C ALA A 149 -0.68 -0.82 4.02
N SER A 150 -0.81 0.13 4.96
CA SER A 150 0.15 1.22 5.09
C SER A 150 1.51 0.70 5.56
N SER A 151 2.58 1.21 4.95
CA SER A 151 3.96 0.99 5.42
C SER A 151 4.22 1.49 6.85
N LEU A 152 3.29 2.26 7.41
CA LEU A 152 3.30 2.75 8.79
C LEU A 152 2.50 1.84 9.73
N SER A 153 1.83 0.80 9.23
CA SER A 153 1.18 -0.19 10.07
C SER A 153 2.21 -1.03 10.80
N SER A 154 1.95 -1.32 12.07
CA SER A 154 2.79 -2.20 12.88
C SER A 154 2.45 -3.69 12.70
N ALA A 155 1.35 -4.01 12.04
CA ALA A 155 0.87 -5.37 11.81
C ALA A 155 0.42 -5.57 10.36
N THR A 156 0.38 -6.83 9.92
CA THR A 156 -0.13 -7.24 8.61
C THR A 156 -0.87 -8.56 8.72
N ARG A 157 -1.87 -8.80 7.84
CA ARG A 157 -2.75 -9.96 7.95
C ARG A 157 -2.53 -10.96 6.81
N PHE A 158 -2.40 -12.23 7.21
CA PHE A 158 -2.36 -13.39 6.33
C PHE A 158 -3.71 -14.09 6.39
N VAL A 159 -4.25 -14.49 5.26
CA VAL A 159 -5.56 -15.17 5.20
C VAL A 159 -5.37 -16.66 4.96
N ILE A 160 -5.96 -17.47 5.84
CA ILE A 160 -5.95 -18.93 5.77
C ILE A 160 -7.37 -19.48 5.91
N SER A 161 -7.54 -20.78 5.67
CA SER A 161 -8.85 -21.42 5.84
C SER A 161 -9.25 -21.48 7.33
N PRO A 162 -10.57 -21.57 7.65
CA PRO A 162 -11.02 -21.71 9.04
C PRO A 162 -10.46 -22.97 9.74
N ASP A 163 -10.29 -24.08 9.01
CA ASP A 163 -9.74 -25.33 9.57
C ASP A 163 -8.26 -25.15 9.91
N ASP A 164 -7.49 -24.49 9.03
CA ASP A 164 -6.09 -24.19 9.27
C ASP A 164 -5.89 -23.17 10.40
N PHE A 165 -6.79 -22.18 10.49
CA PHE A 165 -6.79 -21.22 11.58
C PHE A 165 -6.98 -21.89 12.94
N ALA A 166 -7.98 -22.76 13.07
CA ALA A 166 -8.23 -23.53 14.28
C ALA A 166 -7.03 -24.44 14.63
N ALA A 167 -6.44 -25.06 13.61
CA ALA A 167 -5.28 -25.92 13.76
C ALA A 167 -4.01 -25.12 14.16
N LEU A 168 -3.82 -23.92 13.61
CA LEU A 168 -2.69 -23.04 13.92
C LEU A 168 -2.82 -22.50 15.35
N GLY A 169 -4.01 -22.04 15.76
CA GLY A 169 -4.29 -21.56 17.11
C GLY A 169 -4.07 -22.63 18.18
N SER A 170 -4.36 -23.91 17.88
CA SER A 170 -4.13 -25.02 18.81
C SER A 170 -2.68 -25.52 18.84
N ALA A 171 -1.85 -25.19 17.84
CA ALA A 171 -0.47 -25.64 17.74
C ALA A 171 0.51 -24.90 18.67
N GLY A 172 0.09 -23.78 19.28
CA GLY A 172 0.91 -22.97 20.18
C GLY A 172 2.01 -22.17 19.46
N GLY A 173 2.77 -21.41 20.26
CA GLY A 173 3.87 -20.57 19.73
C GLY A 173 3.40 -19.20 19.20
N GLY A 174 2.10 -18.98 19.07
CA GLY A 174 1.50 -17.71 18.64
C GLY A 174 0.80 -16.96 19.77
N SER A 175 0.60 -15.66 19.61
CA SER A 175 -0.25 -14.82 20.48
C SER A 175 -1.70 -14.86 20.00
N SER A 176 -2.65 -14.93 20.96
CA SER A 176 -4.07 -14.76 20.67
C SER A 176 -4.44 -13.29 20.77
N GLU A 177 -4.97 -12.76 19.69
CA GLU A 177 -5.36 -11.36 19.56
C GLU A 177 -6.76 -11.26 18.95
N ILE A 178 -7.44 -10.16 19.20
CA ILE A 178 -8.71 -9.85 18.55
C ILE A 178 -8.76 -8.42 18.05
N ILE A 179 -9.58 -8.20 17.05
CA ILE A 179 -10.07 -6.87 16.68
C ILE A 179 -11.59 -6.86 16.84
N ALA A 180 -12.12 -5.98 17.69
CA ALA A 180 -13.54 -5.66 17.67
C ALA A 180 -13.80 -4.58 16.63
N GLU A 181 -14.55 -4.90 15.59
CA GLU A 181 -14.77 -4.06 14.42
C GLU A 181 -16.22 -3.61 14.30
N TYR A 182 -16.40 -2.31 14.05
CA TYR A 182 -17.71 -1.68 14.00
C TYR A 182 -17.89 -0.88 12.71
N ARG A 183 -18.95 -1.17 11.96
CA ARG A 183 -19.45 -0.30 10.90
C ARG A 183 -20.66 0.46 11.40
N LEU A 184 -20.70 1.74 11.11
CA LEU A 184 -21.76 2.66 11.53
C LEU A 184 -22.59 3.04 10.33
N THR A 185 -23.85 3.36 10.56
CA THR A 185 -24.73 3.96 9.55
C THR A 185 -24.18 5.29 9.03
N ASP A 186 -23.50 6.06 9.92
CA ASP A 186 -22.80 7.28 9.59
C ASP A 186 -21.36 7.22 10.13
N ALA A 187 -20.40 7.11 9.22
CA ALA A 187 -18.98 7.02 9.54
C ALA A 187 -18.45 8.21 10.36
N SER A 188 -19.09 9.39 10.27
CA SER A 188 -18.68 10.58 11.03
C SER A 188 -18.87 10.43 12.54
N GLN A 189 -19.64 9.43 12.99
CA GLN A 189 -19.87 9.12 14.40
C GLN A 189 -18.78 8.20 15.01
N ALA A 190 -17.81 7.76 14.22
CA ALA A 190 -16.76 6.84 14.68
C ALA A 190 -16.00 7.36 15.90
N GLY A 191 -15.66 8.65 15.95
CA GLY A 191 -14.99 9.26 17.11
C GLY A 191 -15.86 9.31 18.36
N ALA A 192 -17.18 9.48 18.22
CA ALA A 192 -18.12 9.43 19.35
C ALA A 192 -18.25 8.00 19.89
N LEU A 193 -18.33 7.00 18.99
CA LEU A 193 -18.36 5.59 19.37
C LEU A 193 -17.05 5.16 20.05
N GLN A 194 -15.90 5.58 19.55
CA GLN A 194 -14.60 5.36 20.21
C GLN A 194 -14.61 5.91 21.64
N THR A 195 -15.08 7.15 21.84
CA THR A 195 -15.16 7.75 23.17
C THR A 195 -16.09 6.99 24.11
N ALA A 196 -17.22 6.51 23.61
CA ALA A 196 -18.15 5.66 24.35
C ALA A 196 -17.51 4.32 24.73
N TYR A 197 -16.80 3.69 23.79
CA TYR A 197 -16.08 2.44 24.01
C TYR A 197 -14.99 2.59 25.08
N GLU A 198 -14.15 3.60 24.97
CA GLU A 198 -13.07 3.90 25.90
C GLU A 198 -13.57 4.25 27.32
N SER A 199 -14.77 4.83 27.43
CA SER A 199 -15.41 5.17 28.69
C SER A 199 -15.98 3.95 29.41
N ASN A 200 -16.20 2.85 28.69
CA ASN A 200 -16.73 1.62 29.25
C ASN A 200 -15.59 0.77 29.84
N GLY A 201 -15.55 0.64 31.16
CA GLY A 201 -14.47 -0.03 31.89
C GLY A 201 -14.42 -1.55 31.73
N SER A 202 -15.46 -2.19 31.17
CA SER A 202 -15.57 -3.65 31.00
C SER A 202 -15.13 -4.16 29.62
N LEU A 203 -14.93 -3.25 28.65
CA LEU A 203 -14.57 -3.64 27.28
C LEU A 203 -13.06 -3.89 27.10
N PRO A 204 -12.69 -4.85 26.26
CA PRO A 204 -11.30 -5.15 25.93
C PRO A 204 -10.64 -3.99 25.19
N ARG A 205 -9.52 -3.43 25.72
CA ARG A 205 -8.91 -2.20 25.16
C ARG A 205 -7.41 -2.04 25.47
N ASN A 206 -6.66 -3.14 25.56
CA ASN A 206 -5.22 -3.04 25.81
C ASN A 206 -4.38 -2.85 24.53
N GLY A 207 -5.02 -2.88 23.36
CA GLY A 207 -4.41 -2.62 22.06
C GLY A 207 -4.82 -1.25 21.47
N GLN A 208 -4.52 -1.05 20.19
CA GLN A 208 -4.80 0.19 19.49
C GLN A 208 -6.30 0.36 19.22
N ALA A 209 -6.76 1.60 19.36
CA ALA A 209 -8.09 2.06 18.90
C ALA A 209 -7.90 2.90 17.65
N VAL A 210 -8.57 2.55 16.55
CA VAL A 210 -8.41 3.23 15.27
C VAL A 210 -9.77 3.54 14.65
N THR A 211 -9.93 4.77 14.16
CA THR A 211 -11.11 5.18 13.40
C THR A 211 -10.81 5.18 11.90
N PHE A 212 -11.87 5.11 11.09
CA PHE A 212 -11.77 5.17 9.63
C PHE A 212 -11.05 6.44 9.15
N ASP A 213 -11.29 7.57 9.78
CA ASP A 213 -10.61 8.82 9.46
C ASP A 213 -9.10 8.72 9.71
N MET A 214 -8.70 8.02 10.79
CA MET A 214 -7.28 7.77 11.07
C MET A 214 -6.66 6.83 10.03
N ILE A 215 -7.35 5.76 9.63
CA ILE A 215 -6.90 4.85 8.56
C ILE A 215 -6.69 5.64 7.26
N ARG A 216 -7.67 6.47 6.88
CA ARG A 216 -7.56 7.33 5.70
C ARG A 216 -6.41 8.33 5.79
N LEU A 217 -6.23 8.95 6.96
CA LEU A 217 -5.17 9.92 7.19
C LEU A 217 -3.78 9.26 7.08
N ILE A 218 -3.60 8.09 7.67
CA ILE A 218 -2.32 7.34 7.61
C ILE A 218 -1.99 6.95 6.17
N ASN A 219 -2.96 6.43 5.41
CA ASN A 219 -2.78 6.09 4.01
C ASN A 219 -2.50 7.35 3.17
N ALA A 220 -3.28 8.41 3.34
CA ALA A 220 -3.07 9.68 2.64
C ALA A 220 -1.72 10.33 2.97
N PHE A 221 -1.23 10.19 4.19
CA PHE A 221 0.08 10.70 4.59
C PHE A 221 1.21 9.90 3.95
N SER A 222 1.12 8.57 3.94
CA SER A 222 2.09 7.69 3.28
C SER A 222 2.21 8.02 1.78
N ASP A 223 1.09 8.09 1.08
CA ASP A 223 1.07 8.39 -0.35
C ASP A 223 1.44 9.85 -0.65
N GLY A 224 1.04 10.77 0.24
CA GLY A 224 1.39 12.17 0.15
C GLY A 224 2.90 12.41 0.21
N LEU A 225 3.62 11.68 1.07
CA LEU A 225 5.09 11.76 1.13
C LEU A 225 5.74 11.30 -0.18
N VAL A 226 5.27 10.20 -0.75
CA VAL A 226 5.75 9.70 -2.05
C VAL A 226 5.47 10.71 -3.16
N ALA A 227 4.26 11.28 -3.18
CA ALA A 227 3.89 12.30 -4.16
C ALA A 227 4.76 13.56 -4.06
N VAL A 228 5.01 14.06 -2.85
CA VAL A 228 5.90 15.23 -2.61
C VAL A 228 7.32 14.91 -3.07
N ALA A 229 7.85 13.73 -2.75
CA ALA A 229 9.18 13.31 -3.19
C ALA A 229 9.29 13.27 -4.73
N LEU A 230 8.29 12.73 -5.41
CA LEU A 230 8.22 12.68 -6.88
C LEU A 230 8.14 14.08 -7.50
N VAL A 231 7.33 14.98 -6.94
CA VAL A 231 7.23 16.37 -7.41
C VAL A 231 8.57 17.08 -7.22
N PHE A 232 9.21 16.91 -6.08
CA PHE A 232 10.53 17.51 -5.82
C PHE A 232 11.59 16.99 -6.76
N ALA A 233 11.66 15.67 -6.98
CA ALA A 233 12.58 15.05 -7.95
C ALA A 233 12.33 15.57 -9.38
N SER A 234 11.06 15.70 -9.78
CA SER A 234 10.68 16.24 -11.09
C SER A 234 11.13 17.69 -11.24
N LEU A 235 10.98 18.53 -10.21
CA LEU A 235 11.44 19.91 -10.21
C LEU A 235 12.94 20.00 -10.36
N LEU A 236 13.70 19.16 -9.62
CA LEU A 236 15.16 19.09 -9.78
C LEU A 236 15.59 18.73 -11.19
N LEU A 237 14.93 17.72 -11.80
CA LEU A 237 15.22 17.34 -13.18
C LEU A 237 14.95 18.48 -14.17
N VAL A 238 13.87 19.24 -13.99
CA VAL A 238 13.57 20.43 -14.81
C VAL A 238 14.65 21.48 -14.65
N VAL A 239 15.10 21.76 -13.41
CA VAL A 239 16.19 22.73 -13.15
C VAL A 239 17.50 22.29 -13.85
N ILE A 240 17.87 21.02 -13.72
CA ILE A 240 19.05 20.44 -14.39
C ILE A 240 18.92 20.57 -15.91
N ALA A 241 17.75 20.25 -16.47
CA ALA A 241 17.50 20.37 -17.90
C ALA A 241 17.64 21.82 -18.39
N LEU A 242 17.13 22.80 -17.63
CA LEU A 242 17.26 24.23 -17.97
C LEU A 242 18.73 24.71 -17.91
N ILE A 243 19.48 24.25 -16.92
CA ILE A 243 20.92 24.56 -16.81
C ILE A 243 21.66 23.96 -18.00
N ASN A 244 21.43 22.68 -18.33
CA ASN A 244 22.03 22.05 -19.49
C ASN A 244 21.67 22.77 -20.80
N LEU A 245 20.39 23.12 -20.99
CA LEU A 245 19.95 23.88 -22.15
C LEU A 245 20.69 25.22 -22.27
N ARG A 246 20.86 25.94 -21.15
CA ARG A 246 21.63 27.18 -21.12
C ARG A 246 23.08 26.98 -21.59
N PHE A 247 23.77 25.92 -21.12
CA PHE A 247 25.13 25.61 -21.52
C PHE A 247 25.21 25.24 -23.01
N VAL A 248 24.29 24.42 -23.51
CA VAL A 248 24.22 24.03 -24.94
C VAL A 248 24.01 25.25 -25.83
N ILE A 249 23.02 26.09 -25.47
CA ILE A 249 22.76 27.32 -26.26
C ILE A 249 24.00 28.22 -26.27
N ARG A 250 24.64 28.40 -25.11
CA ARG A 250 25.85 29.25 -25.03
C ARG A 250 27.00 28.70 -25.88
N GLY A 251 27.30 27.40 -25.77
CA GLY A 251 28.33 26.75 -26.57
C GLY A 251 28.04 26.83 -28.07
N THR A 252 26.81 26.52 -28.48
CA THR A 252 26.42 26.63 -29.92
C THR A 252 26.56 28.08 -30.44
N MET A 253 26.17 29.08 -29.62
CA MET A 253 26.34 30.47 -30.05
C MET A 253 27.80 30.89 -30.13
N GLU A 254 28.70 30.38 -29.29
CA GLU A 254 30.14 30.60 -29.39
C GLU A 254 30.73 29.95 -30.67
N ASP A 255 30.28 28.73 -31.01
CA ASP A 255 30.73 28.04 -32.23
C ASP A 255 30.21 28.70 -33.53
N GLU A 256 28.98 29.23 -33.52
CA GLU A 256 28.32 29.84 -34.67
C GLU A 256 28.56 31.37 -34.79
N VAL A 257 29.46 31.96 -33.98
CA VAL A 257 29.75 33.40 -34.02
C VAL A 257 30.12 33.89 -35.43
N ARG A 258 30.85 33.08 -36.19
CA ARG A 258 31.28 33.43 -37.57
C ARG A 258 30.07 33.49 -38.51
N GLU A 259 29.14 32.57 -38.41
CA GLU A 259 27.90 32.54 -39.21
C GLU A 259 26.99 33.71 -38.85
N ILE A 260 26.86 34.02 -37.56
CA ILE A 260 26.11 35.19 -37.10
C ILE A 260 26.75 36.49 -37.63
N GLY A 261 28.06 36.55 -37.69
CA GLY A 261 28.80 37.68 -38.26
C GLY A 261 28.53 37.87 -39.74
N VAL A 262 28.50 36.79 -40.54
CA VAL A 262 28.16 36.82 -41.97
C VAL A 262 26.71 37.26 -42.17
N MET A 263 25.75 36.72 -41.41
CA MET A 263 24.35 37.14 -41.46
C MET A 263 24.15 38.62 -41.16
N ARG A 264 24.92 39.18 -40.24
CA ARG A 264 24.90 40.62 -39.96
C ARG A 264 25.53 41.45 -41.08
N ALA A 265 26.61 40.97 -41.69
CA ALA A 265 27.28 41.66 -42.77
C ALA A 265 26.42 41.80 -44.04
N ILE A 266 25.52 40.84 -44.30
CA ILE A 266 24.54 40.88 -45.38
C ILE A 266 23.26 41.66 -45.05
N GLY A 267 23.22 42.30 -43.82
CA GLY A 267 22.16 43.24 -43.44
C GLY A 267 20.98 42.63 -42.67
N LEU A 268 21.06 41.37 -42.22
CA LEU A 268 20.00 40.77 -41.39
C LEU A 268 19.90 41.48 -40.03
N PRO A 269 18.70 41.93 -39.64
CA PRO A 269 18.53 42.57 -38.34
C PRO A 269 18.67 41.56 -37.19
N ALA A 270 19.22 42.00 -36.04
CA ALA A 270 19.46 41.13 -34.87
C ALA A 270 18.20 40.35 -34.42
N ARG A 271 17.01 40.95 -34.59
CA ARG A 271 15.72 40.29 -34.26
C ARG A 271 15.43 39.08 -35.14
N ALA A 272 15.80 39.10 -36.42
CA ALA A 272 15.61 37.98 -37.32
C ALA A 272 16.53 36.81 -36.97
N ILE A 273 17.80 37.11 -36.61
CA ILE A 273 18.76 36.11 -36.17
C ILE A 273 18.31 35.47 -34.88
N THR A 274 17.92 36.28 -33.88
CA THR A 274 17.36 35.75 -32.60
C THR A 274 16.11 34.90 -32.82
N GLY A 275 15.22 35.32 -33.75
CA GLY A 275 14.02 34.55 -34.10
C GLY A 275 14.32 33.18 -34.67
N LEU A 276 15.36 33.08 -35.50
CA LEU A 276 15.81 31.82 -36.13
C LEU A 276 16.30 30.81 -35.06
N TYR A 277 17.14 31.28 -34.16
CA TYR A 277 17.64 30.42 -33.06
C TYR A 277 16.51 30.04 -32.07
N LEU A 278 15.65 31.00 -31.73
CA LEU A 278 14.51 30.72 -30.85
C LEU A 278 13.59 29.67 -31.51
N GLY A 279 13.31 29.79 -32.82
CA GLY A 279 12.54 28.80 -33.57
C GLY A 279 13.18 27.41 -33.55
N LYS A 280 14.50 27.33 -33.82
CA LYS A 280 15.27 26.08 -33.80
C LYS A 280 15.12 25.37 -32.42
N TYR A 281 15.39 26.07 -31.36
CA TYR A 281 15.33 25.49 -29.99
C TYR A 281 13.90 25.22 -29.52
N SER A 282 12.91 26.03 -29.95
CA SER A 282 11.49 25.77 -29.63
C SER A 282 10.98 24.48 -30.26
N ILE A 283 11.36 24.23 -31.52
CA ILE A 283 11.00 22.99 -32.22
C ILE A 283 11.65 21.79 -31.56
N MET A 284 12.95 21.87 -31.18
CA MET A 284 13.64 20.80 -30.48
C MET A 284 13.02 20.53 -29.10
N ALA A 285 12.66 21.57 -28.36
CA ALA A 285 11.99 21.43 -27.05
C ALA A 285 10.61 20.79 -27.19
N LEU A 286 9.84 21.16 -28.21
CA LEU A 286 8.52 20.58 -28.47
C LEU A 286 8.62 19.10 -28.84
N LEU A 287 9.58 18.71 -29.67
CA LEU A 287 9.84 17.31 -30.00
C LEU A 287 10.26 16.52 -28.76
N ALA A 288 11.15 17.09 -27.92
CA ALA A 288 11.59 16.48 -26.67
C ALA A 288 10.41 16.28 -25.69
N CYS A 289 9.51 17.26 -25.58
CA CYS A 289 8.30 17.16 -24.77
C CYS A 289 7.35 16.04 -25.25
N VAL A 290 7.15 15.91 -26.55
CA VAL A 290 6.30 14.85 -27.13
C VAL A 290 6.92 13.47 -26.84
N ILE A 291 8.21 13.28 -27.12
CA ILE A 291 8.91 12.02 -26.88
C ILE A 291 8.93 11.70 -25.37
N GLY A 292 9.27 12.68 -24.54
CA GLY A 292 9.28 12.51 -23.08
C GLY A 292 7.89 12.18 -22.52
N GLY A 293 6.84 12.81 -23.06
CA GLY A 293 5.46 12.52 -22.70
C GLY A 293 5.05 11.07 -23.03
N LEU A 294 5.38 10.61 -24.23
CA LEU A 294 5.10 9.23 -24.65
C LEU A 294 5.86 8.20 -23.81
N LEU A 295 7.16 8.45 -23.56
CA LEU A 295 7.97 7.58 -22.70
C LEU A 295 7.46 7.59 -21.26
N GLY A 296 7.00 8.74 -20.74
CA GLY A 296 6.41 8.86 -19.42
C GLY A 296 5.12 8.05 -19.27
N ILE A 297 4.24 8.09 -20.28
CA ILE A 297 3.01 7.26 -20.30
C ILE A 297 3.36 5.77 -20.33
N PHE A 298 4.32 5.38 -21.18
CA PHE A 298 4.77 3.99 -21.28
C PHE A 298 5.37 3.50 -19.95
N ALA A 299 6.27 4.27 -19.33
CA ALA A 299 6.87 3.94 -18.04
C ALA A 299 5.82 3.85 -16.92
N THR A 300 4.83 4.77 -16.92
CA THR A 300 3.73 4.72 -15.93
C THR A 300 2.91 3.45 -16.10
N ASN A 301 2.58 3.05 -17.34
CA ASN A 301 1.83 1.81 -17.57
C ASN A 301 2.63 0.58 -17.16
N LEU A 302 3.94 0.54 -17.43
CA LEU A 302 4.81 -0.57 -17.03
C LEU A 302 4.87 -0.71 -15.51
N LEU A 303 5.01 0.40 -14.78
CA LEU A 303 5.05 0.41 -13.32
C LEU A 303 3.70 0.04 -12.68
N THR A 304 2.57 0.45 -13.30
CA THR A 304 1.24 0.12 -12.76
C THR A 304 0.75 -1.28 -13.10
N THR A 305 1.37 -1.99 -14.03
CA THR A 305 1.08 -3.41 -14.31
C THR A 305 1.92 -4.37 -13.45
N SER A 306 2.95 -3.85 -12.77
CA SER A 306 3.80 -4.61 -11.83
C SER A 306 3.46 -4.37 -10.35
N ILE A 307 2.42 -3.59 -10.06
CA ILE A 307 1.85 -3.35 -8.74
C ILE A 307 0.45 -3.98 -8.67
#